data_cb824e08d470fed16581231434a4b296
#
_entry.id   cb824e08d470fed16581231434a4b296
#
_cell.length_a   1.000
_cell.length_b   1.000
_cell.length_c   1.000
_cell.angle_alpha   90.00
_cell.angle_beta   90.00
_cell.angle_gamma   90.00
#
_symmetry.space_group_name_H-M   'P 1'
#
loop_
_entity.id
_entity.type
_entity.pdbx_description
1 polymer ?
#
loop_
_entity_poly.entity_id
_entity_poly.type
_entity_poly.pdbx_seq_one_letter_code
_entity_poly.pdbx_strand_id
1 'polypeptide(L)'
;MAEVEPFSASTAARALNSPSRILFASLVGTAIEFFDFYIYATAAVLVFPSRFFPASDPTTATLASLGTFAIAFVARPIGSALFGHFGDRVGRKTTLVAALLTMGLSTVAIGLLPSYDTIGIAAPALLAFCRFGQGLGLGGEWGGAVLLATENAPPGKRAWYGMFPQLGAPVGFFCSGAIFLALSHWLSDAQFFAWGWRVPFLTSAVLVGLGLYVRLSISETPVFQRAVERHERVQVPMLAVFQHHGAALVLGTLIGLSVYVNFYLMTVFALSWGTTALGFTREQFLFIQLFGVFFFAAFVPWSAI
;
A
#
# COMPACT_ATOMS: atom_id res chain seq x y z
N MET A 1 -59.85 -12.84 1.71
CA MET A 1 -58.87 -12.69 0.63
C MET A 1 -58.26 -11.29 0.85
N ALA A 2 -57.08 -11.20 1.46
CA ALA A 2 -56.37 -9.95 1.63
C ALA A 2 -55.40 -9.83 0.44
N GLU A 3 -55.59 -8.80 -0.40
CA GLU A 3 -54.71 -8.44 -1.46
C GLU A 3 -53.34 -8.10 -0.89
N VAL A 4 -52.34 -8.88 -1.26
CA VAL A 4 -50.93 -8.54 -0.97
C VAL A 4 -50.51 -7.52 -2.05
N GLU A 5 -50.41 -6.25 -1.65
CA GLU A 5 -49.87 -5.21 -2.49
C GLU A 5 -48.45 -5.61 -2.96
N PRO A 6 -48.15 -5.46 -4.26
CA PRO A 6 -46.77 -5.73 -4.74
C PRO A 6 -45.83 -4.68 -4.15
N PHE A 7 -44.88 -5.14 -3.35
CA PHE A 7 -43.78 -4.34 -2.80
C PHE A 7 -43.10 -3.59 -3.94
N SER A 8 -43.33 -2.27 -3.98
CA SER A 8 -42.83 -1.44 -5.08
C SER A 8 -41.30 -1.45 -5.12
N ALA A 9 -40.77 -1.95 -6.22
CA ALA A 9 -39.32 -2.01 -6.52
C ALA A 9 -38.65 -0.63 -6.67
N SER A 10 -39.33 0.45 -6.30
CA SER A 10 -38.89 1.83 -6.56
C SER A 10 -38.00 2.46 -5.49
N THR A 11 -37.77 1.82 -4.36
CA THR A 11 -36.92 2.37 -3.29
C THR A 11 -35.49 1.80 -3.26
N ALA A 12 -35.19 0.80 -4.08
CA ALA A 12 -33.89 0.12 -4.10
C ALA A 12 -32.87 0.70 -5.09
N ALA A 13 -33.22 1.70 -5.87
CA ALA A 13 -32.34 2.30 -6.87
C ALA A 13 -31.79 3.66 -6.46
N ARG A 14 -31.48 3.87 -5.20
CA ARG A 14 -30.64 5.02 -4.82
C ARG A 14 -29.22 4.69 -5.27
N ALA A 15 -28.78 5.38 -6.32
CA ALA A 15 -27.57 5.15 -7.07
C ALA A 15 -26.36 4.91 -6.14
N LEU A 16 -26.07 3.66 -5.91
CA LEU A 16 -24.80 3.17 -5.49
C LEU A 16 -23.77 3.77 -6.43
N ASN A 17 -22.63 4.18 -5.91
CA ASN A 17 -21.56 4.85 -6.62
C ASN A 17 -21.42 4.43 -8.10
N SER A 18 -21.24 5.38 -9.01
CA SER A 18 -21.03 5.03 -10.42
C SER A 18 -19.82 4.08 -10.56
N PRO A 19 -19.84 3.10 -11.46
CA PRO A 19 -18.74 2.16 -11.66
C PRO A 19 -17.39 2.85 -11.83
N SER A 20 -17.34 3.91 -12.61
CA SER A 20 -16.12 4.70 -12.82
C SER A 20 -15.58 5.32 -11.53
N ARG A 21 -16.46 5.78 -10.63
CA ARG A 21 -16.06 6.35 -9.34
C ARG A 21 -15.44 5.31 -8.40
N ILE A 22 -16.00 4.09 -8.40
CA ILE A 22 -15.46 2.97 -7.61
C ILE A 22 -14.09 2.56 -8.13
N LEU A 23 -13.96 2.38 -9.45
CA LEU A 23 -12.71 1.97 -10.08
C LEU A 23 -11.62 3.01 -9.88
N PHE A 24 -11.93 4.29 -10.08
CA PHE A 24 -11.00 5.38 -9.84
C PHE A 24 -10.57 5.46 -8.36
N ALA A 25 -11.51 5.32 -7.45
CA ALA A 25 -11.21 5.35 -6.02
C ALA A 25 -10.36 4.16 -5.56
N SER A 26 -10.60 2.97 -6.09
CA SER A 26 -9.77 1.79 -5.84
C SER A 26 -8.35 1.98 -6.38
N LEU A 27 -8.21 2.51 -7.60
CA LEU A 27 -6.92 2.83 -8.20
C LEU A 27 -6.16 3.89 -7.40
N VAL A 28 -6.80 5.02 -7.09
CA VAL A 28 -6.15 6.12 -6.35
C VAL A 28 -5.75 5.67 -4.94
N GLY A 29 -6.64 4.97 -4.25
CA GLY A 29 -6.34 4.46 -2.90
C GLY A 29 -5.09 3.59 -2.89
N THR A 30 -5.05 2.56 -3.75
CA THR A 30 -3.90 1.66 -3.85
C THR A 30 -2.65 2.35 -4.42
N ALA A 31 -2.79 3.33 -5.32
CA ALA A 31 -1.65 4.10 -5.81
C ALA A 31 -0.96 4.91 -4.70
N ILE A 32 -1.73 5.53 -3.80
CA ILE A 32 -1.21 6.25 -2.63
C ILE A 32 -0.51 5.27 -1.69
N GLU A 33 -1.15 4.14 -1.41
CA GLU A 33 -0.60 3.06 -0.58
C GLU A 33 0.76 2.59 -1.10
N PHE A 34 0.82 2.26 -2.39
CA PHE A 34 2.06 1.80 -3.02
C PHE A 34 3.11 2.90 -3.15
N PHE A 35 2.72 4.16 -3.38
CA PHE A 35 3.63 5.28 -3.35
C PHE A 35 4.36 5.37 -2.00
N ASP A 36 3.62 5.38 -0.89
CA ASP A 36 4.17 5.45 0.46
C ASP A 36 5.09 4.27 0.78
N PHE A 37 4.74 3.10 0.27
CA PHE A 37 5.55 1.90 0.43
C PHE A 37 6.88 1.97 -0.35
N TYR A 38 6.83 2.46 -1.60
CA TYR A 38 8.01 2.51 -2.47
C TYR A 38 8.96 3.66 -2.15
N ILE A 39 8.47 4.81 -1.68
CA ILE A 39 9.37 5.86 -1.20
C ILE A 39 10.22 5.36 -0.04
N TYR A 40 9.65 4.55 0.86
CA TYR A 40 10.42 3.91 1.92
C TYR A 40 11.43 2.91 1.36
N ALA A 41 11.03 2.04 0.45
CA ALA A 41 11.90 1.03 -0.16
C ALA A 41 13.13 1.68 -0.84
N THR A 42 12.89 2.74 -1.62
CA THR A 42 13.95 3.51 -2.28
C THR A 42 14.87 4.20 -1.26
N ALA A 43 14.29 4.84 -0.24
CA ALA A 43 15.08 5.49 0.81
C ALA A 43 15.87 4.48 1.66
N ALA A 44 15.34 3.27 1.90
CA ALA A 44 16.02 2.20 2.63
C ALA A 44 17.30 1.74 1.92
N VAL A 45 17.34 1.86 0.59
CA VAL A 45 18.57 1.56 -0.19
C VAL A 45 19.48 2.78 -0.29
N LEU A 46 18.94 3.95 -0.66
CA LEU A 46 19.73 5.09 -1.08
C LEU A 46 20.11 6.05 0.06
N VAL A 47 19.33 6.11 1.14
CA VAL A 47 19.43 7.17 2.16
C VAL A 47 19.64 6.63 3.56
N PHE A 48 18.83 5.70 4.02
CA PHE A 48 18.82 5.28 5.42
C PHE A 48 20.10 4.63 5.90
N PRO A 49 20.86 3.87 5.06
CA PRO A 49 22.14 3.35 5.49
C PRO A 49 23.07 4.42 6.04
N SER A 50 23.19 5.56 5.35
CA SER A 50 24.07 6.66 5.74
C SER A 50 23.48 7.56 6.83
N ARG A 51 22.15 7.72 6.88
CA ARG A 51 21.50 8.71 7.76
C ARG A 51 20.98 8.14 9.08
N PHE A 52 20.65 6.86 9.12
CA PHE A 52 20.07 6.21 10.30
C PHE A 52 20.93 5.06 10.85
N PHE A 53 21.79 4.48 10.01
CA PHE A 53 22.61 3.30 10.37
C PHE A 53 24.10 3.51 10.05
N PRO A 54 24.75 4.57 10.59
CA PRO A 54 26.16 4.81 10.33
C PRO A 54 26.99 3.67 10.95
N ALA A 55 27.38 2.71 10.13
CA ALA A 55 28.28 1.62 10.49
C ALA A 55 29.61 1.79 9.74
N SER A 56 30.69 1.22 10.30
CA SER A 56 32.00 1.20 9.63
C SER A 56 32.00 0.38 8.34
N ASP A 57 31.10 -0.62 8.24
CA ASP A 57 30.89 -1.42 7.07
C ASP A 57 29.59 -1.02 6.34
N PRO A 58 29.67 -0.55 5.07
CA PRO A 58 28.50 -0.16 4.27
C PRO A 58 27.48 -1.29 4.06
N THR A 59 27.92 -2.54 3.99
CA THR A 59 27.05 -3.69 3.82
C THR A 59 26.19 -3.88 5.06
N THR A 60 26.79 -3.78 6.25
CA THR A 60 26.07 -3.85 7.52
C THR A 60 25.05 -2.72 7.66
N ALA A 61 25.38 -1.50 7.25
CA ALA A 61 24.46 -0.37 7.25
C ALA A 61 23.25 -0.62 6.31
N THR A 62 23.51 -1.12 5.12
CA THR A 62 22.46 -1.46 4.14
C THR A 62 21.56 -2.59 4.65
N LEU A 63 22.13 -3.65 5.23
CA LEU A 63 21.35 -4.76 5.79
C LEU A 63 20.48 -4.31 6.97
N ALA A 64 21.01 -3.45 7.86
CA ALA A 64 20.25 -2.88 8.96
C ALA A 64 19.06 -2.03 8.45
N SER A 65 19.29 -1.21 7.43
CA SER A 65 18.25 -0.42 6.77
C SER A 65 17.18 -1.31 6.13
N LEU A 66 17.56 -2.31 5.35
CA LEU A 66 16.65 -3.29 4.77
C LEU A 66 15.93 -4.14 5.83
N GLY A 67 16.55 -4.36 6.98
CA GLY A 67 15.91 -4.98 8.15
C GLY A 67 14.71 -4.18 8.63
N THR A 68 14.80 -2.83 8.66
CA THR A 68 13.61 -2.01 9.00
C THR A 68 12.52 -2.08 7.94
N PHE A 69 12.89 -2.24 6.67
CA PHE A 69 11.91 -2.47 5.60
C PHE A 69 11.09 -3.73 5.85
N ALA A 70 11.71 -4.79 6.36
CA ALA A 70 11.05 -6.06 6.67
C ALA A 70 10.01 -5.94 7.82
N ILE A 71 10.14 -4.97 8.73
CA ILE A 71 9.20 -4.76 9.85
C ILE A 71 7.76 -4.59 9.35
N ALA A 72 7.56 -3.90 8.22
CA ALA A 72 6.22 -3.72 7.67
C ALA A 72 5.56 -5.04 7.27
N PHE A 73 6.32 -6.03 6.82
CA PHE A 73 5.77 -7.35 6.45
C PHE A 73 5.28 -8.13 7.67
N VAL A 74 5.93 -7.96 8.82
CA VAL A 74 5.47 -8.52 10.10
C VAL A 74 4.26 -7.77 10.64
N ALA A 75 4.23 -6.46 10.46
CA ALA A 75 3.13 -5.62 10.91
C ALA A 75 1.84 -5.81 10.08
N ARG A 76 1.94 -6.15 8.79
CA ARG A 76 0.77 -6.33 7.89
C ARG A 76 -0.23 -7.38 8.37
N PRO A 77 0.12 -8.62 8.73
CA PRO A 77 -0.83 -9.59 9.27
C PRO A 77 -1.51 -9.09 10.55
N ILE A 78 -0.78 -8.41 11.42
CA ILE A 78 -1.33 -7.80 12.64
C ILE A 78 -2.33 -6.71 12.28
N GLY A 79 -1.98 -5.84 11.33
CA GLY A 79 -2.86 -4.81 10.81
C GLY A 79 -4.12 -5.39 10.16
N SER A 80 -3.99 -6.43 9.34
CA SER A 80 -5.15 -7.11 8.72
C SER A 80 -6.10 -7.69 9.77
N ALA A 81 -5.56 -8.31 10.82
CA ALA A 81 -6.36 -8.83 11.93
C ALA A 81 -7.06 -7.71 12.71
N LEU A 82 -6.32 -6.65 13.03
CA LEU A 82 -6.80 -5.51 13.80
C LEU A 82 -7.90 -4.75 13.03
N PHE A 83 -7.58 -4.27 11.85
CA PHE A 83 -8.51 -3.49 11.04
C PHE A 83 -9.65 -4.33 10.47
N GLY A 84 -9.42 -5.62 10.18
CA GLY A 84 -10.49 -6.55 9.82
C GLY A 84 -11.51 -6.72 10.94
N HIS A 85 -11.04 -6.96 12.16
CA HIS A 85 -11.92 -7.10 13.33
C HIS A 85 -12.75 -5.84 13.59
N PHE A 86 -12.13 -4.66 13.55
CA PHE A 86 -12.85 -3.40 13.72
C PHE A 86 -13.75 -3.08 12.52
N GLY A 87 -13.33 -3.45 11.31
CA GLY A 87 -14.12 -3.25 10.08
C GLY A 87 -15.47 -3.96 10.13
N ASP A 88 -15.50 -5.16 10.70
CA ASP A 88 -16.75 -5.92 10.87
C ASP A 88 -17.64 -5.38 12.00
N ARG A 89 -17.09 -4.62 12.95
CA ARG A 89 -17.82 -4.08 14.10
C ARG A 89 -18.26 -2.62 13.93
N VAL A 90 -17.36 -1.76 13.49
CA VAL A 90 -17.55 -0.30 13.43
C VAL A 90 -17.92 0.17 12.02
N GLY A 91 -17.66 -0.67 11.01
CA GLY A 91 -17.91 -0.39 9.60
C GLY A 91 -16.62 -0.29 8.78
N ARG A 92 -16.68 -0.78 7.54
CA ARG A 92 -15.53 -0.86 6.65
C ARG A 92 -14.97 0.51 6.31
N LYS A 93 -15.84 1.49 6.04
CA LYS A 93 -15.42 2.86 5.69
C LYS A 93 -14.58 3.50 6.80
N THR A 94 -15.04 3.44 8.04
CA THR A 94 -14.35 4.02 9.21
C THR A 94 -12.99 3.36 9.40
N THR A 95 -12.92 2.05 9.24
CA THR A 95 -11.70 1.27 9.40
C THR A 95 -10.69 1.57 8.30
N LEU A 96 -11.14 1.70 7.05
CA LEU A 96 -10.29 2.08 5.92
C LEU A 96 -9.72 3.50 6.09
N VAL A 97 -10.50 4.43 6.62
CA VAL A 97 -10.02 5.78 6.98
C VAL A 97 -8.95 5.72 8.07
N ALA A 98 -9.18 4.93 9.13
CA ALA A 98 -8.21 4.76 10.20
C ALA A 98 -6.91 4.10 9.71
N ALA A 99 -7.00 3.09 8.84
CA ALA A 99 -5.84 2.43 8.21
C ALA A 99 -5.02 3.41 7.36
N LEU A 100 -5.70 4.19 6.50
CA LEU A 100 -5.05 5.23 5.68
C LEU A 100 -4.34 6.29 6.54
N LEU A 101 -5.00 6.78 7.60
CA LEU A 101 -4.40 7.75 8.50
C LEU A 101 -3.21 7.17 9.26
N THR A 102 -3.30 5.92 9.74
CA THR A 102 -2.19 5.24 10.43
C THR A 102 -0.98 5.12 9.51
N MET A 103 -1.17 4.69 8.27
CA MET A 103 -0.11 4.57 7.27
C MET A 103 0.47 5.94 6.91
N GLY A 104 -0.38 6.87 6.53
CA GLY A 104 0.06 8.16 6.01
C GLY A 104 0.71 9.05 7.07
N LEU A 105 0.18 9.11 8.29
CA LEU A 105 0.83 9.83 9.40
C LEU A 105 2.19 9.23 9.75
N SER A 106 2.31 7.89 9.72
CA SER A 106 3.60 7.22 9.89
C SER A 106 4.59 7.59 8.79
N THR A 107 4.13 7.67 7.54
CA THR A 107 4.95 8.08 6.39
C THR A 107 5.44 9.53 6.54
N VAL A 108 4.55 10.45 6.85
CA VAL A 108 4.91 11.87 7.08
C VAL A 108 5.88 12.01 8.24
N ALA A 109 5.66 11.27 9.33
CA ALA A 109 6.55 11.26 10.50
C ALA A 109 7.97 10.84 10.11
N ILE A 110 8.15 9.84 9.23
CA ILE A 110 9.48 9.45 8.72
C ILE A 110 10.19 10.65 8.06
N GLY A 111 9.49 11.43 7.25
CA GLY A 111 10.05 12.64 6.63
C GLY A 111 10.50 13.71 7.62
N LEU A 112 9.96 13.70 8.83
CA LEU A 112 10.27 14.65 9.89
C LEU A 112 11.34 14.13 10.88
N LEU A 113 11.72 12.85 10.81
CA LEU A 113 12.67 12.26 11.76
C LEU A 113 14.03 12.94 11.70
N PRO A 114 14.63 13.25 12.87
CA PRO A 114 16.04 13.60 12.95
C PRO A 114 16.93 12.41 12.55
N SER A 115 18.12 12.69 12.00
CA SER A 115 19.10 11.66 11.65
C SER A 115 19.85 11.14 12.88
N TYR A 116 20.63 10.08 12.68
CA TYR A 116 21.48 9.50 13.73
C TYR A 116 22.45 10.51 14.32
N ASP A 117 23.00 11.42 13.50
CA ASP A 117 23.93 12.46 13.95
C ASP A 117 23.32 13.40 14.99
N THR A 118 21.99 13.51 15.03
CA THR A 118 21.26 14.42 15.94
C THR A 118 20.81 13.73 17.22
N ILE A 119 20.21 12.53 17.11
CA ILE A 119 19.56 11.85 18.24
C ILE A 119 20.09 10.42 18.49
N GLY A 120 21.19 10.04 17.82
CA GLY A 120 21.82 8.73 18.02
C GLY A 120 20.89 7.56 17.76
N ILE A 121 20.96 6.55 18.62
CA ILE A 121 20.20 5.28 18.48
C ILE A 121 18.67 5.47 18.47
N ALA A 122 18.17 6.59 18.96
CA ALA A 122 16.73 6.90 18.90
C ALA A 122 16.25 7.07 17.45
N ALA A 123 17.11 7.50 16.52
CA ALA A 123 16.74 7.69 15.12
C ALA A 123 16.29 6.37 14.43
N PRO A 124 17.10 5.29 14.41
CA PRO A 124 16.66 4.01 13.83
C PRO A 124 15.50 3.38 14.62
N ALA A 125 15.39 3.58 15.93
CA ALA A 125 14.28 3.07 16.73
C ALA A 125 12.96 3.75 16.33
N LEU A 126 12.94 5.07 16.17
CA LEU A 126 11.76 5.80 15.69
C LEU A 126 11.42 5.47 14.25
N LEU A 127 12.42 5.29 13.38
CA LEU A 127 12.23 4.83 12.01
C LEU A 127 11.52 3.46 11.97
N ALA A 128 11.99 2.51 12.80
CA ALA A 128 11.38 1.17 12.93
C ALA A 128 9.95 1.25 13.46
N PHE A 129 9.68 2.13 14.44
CA PHE A 129 8.34 2.36 14.98
C PHE A 129 7.38 2.93 13.91
N CYS A 130 7.82 3.96 13.18
CA CYS A 130 7.01 4.51 12.07
C CYS A 130 6.79 3.45 10.98
N ARG A 131 7.81 2.64 10.67
CA ARG A 131 7.67 1.54 9.69
C ARG A 131 6.67 0.48 10.14
N PHE A 132 6.65 0.16 11.42
CA PHE A 132 5.62 -0.72 11.98
C PHE A 132 4.22 -0.13 11.81
N GLY A 133 4.04 1.16 12.10
CA GLY A 133 2.77 1.88 11.88
C GLY A 133 2.32 1.87 10.41
N GLN A 134 3.24 2.10 9.45
CA GLN A 134 2.96 1.95 8.03
C GLN A 134 2.47 0.54 7.69
N GLY A 135 3.15 -0.50 8.20
CA GLY A 135 2.78 -1.90 7.97
C GLY A 135 1.40 -2.24 8.53
N LEU A 136 1.05 -1.74 9.72
CA LEU A 136 -0.27 -1.91 10.31
C LEU A 136 -1.36 -1.34 9.40
N GLY A 137 -1.23 -0.07 8.97
CA GLY A 137 -2.20 0.60 8.10
C GLY A 137 -2.37 -0.15 6.77
N LEU A 138 -1.24 -0.51 6.14
CA LEU A 138 -1.21 -1.23 4.87
C LEU A 138 -1.92 -2.59 4.92
N GLY A 139 -1.81 -3.31 6.06
CA GLY A 139 -2.48 -4.60 6.25
C GLY A 139 -4.00 -4.52 6.21
N GLY A 140 -4.58 -3.39 6.63
CA GLY A 140 -6.03 -3.19 6.69
C GLY A 140 -6.68 -2.77 5.36
N GLU A 141 -5.89 -2.35 4.39
CA GLU A 141 -6.40 -1.61 3.22
C GLU A 141 -6.57 -2.44 1.95
N TRP A 142 -5.56 -3.20 1.58
CA TRP A 142 -5.50 -3.86 0.27
C TRP A 142 -6.65 -4.82 0.00
N GLY A 143 -7.01 -5.66 0.97
CA GLY A 143 -8.15 -6.58 0.84
C GLY A 143 -9.46 -5.84 0.61
N GLY A 144 -9.67 -4.71 1.28
CA GLY A 144 -10.85 -3.87 1.13
C GLY A 144 -10.97 -3.23 -0.26
N ALA A 145 -9.86 -2.76 -0.84
CA ALA A 145 -9.85 -2.16 -2.18
C ALA A 145 -10.19 -3.18 -3.28
N VAL A 146 -9.64 -4.39 -3.21
CA VAL A 146 -9.95 -5.49 -4.16
C VAL A 146 -11.41 -5.91 -4.03
N LEU A 147 -11.92 -6.09 -2.81
CA LEU A 147 -13.32 -6.43 -2.58
C LEU A 147 -14.26 -5.32 -3.06
N LEU A 148 -13.95 -4.06 -2.79
CA LEU A 148 -14.73 -2.93 -3.28
C LEU A 148 -14.87 -2.96 -4.81
N ALA A 149 -13.79 -3.20 -5.53
CA ALA A 149 -13.81 -3.28 -6.99
C ALA A 149 -14.59 -4.51 -7.49
N THR A 150 -14.32 -5.70 -6.97
CA THR A 150 -14.87 -6.96 -7.48
C THR A 150 -16.32 -7.22 -7.07
N GLU A 151 -16.77 -6.73 -5.91
CA GLU A 151 -18.17 -6.83 -5.45
C GLU A 151 -19.12 -5.92 -6.26
N ASN A 152 -18.60 -4.83 -6.83
CA ASN A 152 -19.35 -3.93 -7.70
C ASN A 152 -19.22 -4.29 -9.20
N ALA A 153 -18.49 -5.35 -9.53
CA ALA A 153 -18.30 -5.77 -10.92
C ALA A 153 -19.54 -6.46 -11.48
N PRO A 154 -19.98 -6.14 -12.72
CA PRO A 154 -20.99 -6.91 -13.43
C PRO A 154 -20.54 -8.38 -13.63
N PRO A 155 -21.49 -9.31 -13.81
CA PRO A 155 -21.18 -10.70 -14.13
C PRO A 155 -20.19 -10.81 -15.30
N GLY A 156 -19.15 -11.64 -15.15
CA GLY A 156 -18.09 -11.85 -16.15
C GLY A 156 -17.03 -10.76 -16.22
N LYS A 157 -17.13 -9.65 -15.45
CA LYS A 157 -16.14 -8.55 -15.47
C LYS A 157 -15.31 -8.40 -14.19
N ARG A 158 -15.30 -9.42 -13.31
CA ARG A 158 -14.57 -9.35 -12.03
C ARG A 158 -13.08 -9.15 -12.21
N ALA A 159 -12.44 -9.83 -13.17
CA ALA A 159 -11.02 -9.67 -13.46
C ALA A 159 -10.71 -8.24 -13.93
N TRP A 160 -11.50 -7.71 -14.86
CA TRP A 160 -11.37 -6.34 -15.34
C TRP A 160 -11.51 -5.29 -14.22
N TYR A 161 -12.47 -5.45 -13.32
CA TYR A 161 -12.63 -4.54 -12.18
C TYR A 161 -11.50 -4.72 -11.17
N GLY A 162 -11.06 -5.96 -10.91
CA GLY A 162 -9.96 -6.28 -9.99
C GLY A 162 -8.59 -5.80 -10.46
N MET A 163 -8.40 -5.47 -11.75
CA MET A 163 -7.14 -4.92 -12.23
C MET A 163 -6.89 -3.47 -11.76
N PHE A 164 -7.96 -2.68 -11.49
CA PHE A 164 -7.78 -1.28 -11.11
C PHE A 164 -7.01 -1.09 -9.80
N PRO A 165 -7.31 -1.80 -8.69
CA PRO A 165 -6.44 -1.77 -7.52
C PRO A 165 -5.03 -2.30 -7.82
N GLN A 166 -4.85 -3.25 -8.75
CA GLN A 166 -3.51 -3.73 -9.14
C GLN A 166 -2.71 -2.69 -9.93
N LEU A 167 -3.36 -1.86 -10.75
CA LEU A 167 -2.73 -0.74 -11.43
C LEU A 167 -2.19 0.34 -10.47
N GLY A 168 -2.69 0.38 -9.24
CA GLY A 168 -2.13 1.23 -8.20
C GLY A 168 -0.64 0.96 -7.93
N ALA A 169 -0.19 -0.30 -8.04
CA ALA A 169 1.21 -0.66 -7.81
C ALA A 169 2.16 -0.01 -8.82
N PRO A 170 2.01 -0.18 -10.15
CA PRO A 170 2.87 0.50 -11.11
C PRO A 170 2.74 2.03 -11.07
N VAL A 171 1.55 2.59 -10.79
CA VAL A 171 1.37 4.04 -10.65
C VAL A 171 2.12 4.57 -9.44
N GLY A 172 1.97 3.95 -8.27
CA GLY A 172 2.69 4.32 -7.05
C GLY A 172 4.21 4.19 -7.22
N PHE A 173 4.67 3.11 -7.88
CA PHE A 173 6.08 2.90 -8.18
C PHE A 173 6.63 3.98 -9.11
N PHE A 174 5.91 4.28 -10.19
CA PHE A 174 6.29 5.35 -11.12
C PHE A 174 6.40 6.69 -10.41
N CYS A 175 5.39 7.11 -9.66
CA CYS A 175 5.38 8.39 -8.95
C CYS A 175 6.51 8.47 -7.90
N SER A 176 6.74 7.40 -7.14
CA SER A 176 7.83 7.36 -6.15
C SER A 176 9.22 7.41 -6.79
N GLY A 177 9.44 6.64 -7.86
CA GLY A 177 10.69 6.66 -8.61
C GLY A 177 10.94 7.99 -9.32
N ALA A 178 9.90 8.57 -9.93
CA ALA A 178 9.99 9.84 -10.63
C ALA A 178 10.36 11.00 -9.69
N ILE A 179 9.79 11.07 -8.48
CA ILE A 179 10.14 12.11 -7.51
C ILE A 179 11.59 11.95 -7.02
N PHE A 180 12.05 10.71 -6.74
CA PHE A 180 13.45 10.47 -6.37
C PHE A 180 14.40 10.77 -7.52
N LEU A 181 14.06 10.42 -8.76
CA LEU A 181 14.84 10.73 -9.94
C LEU A 181 14.96 12.25 -10.14
N ALA A 182 13.84 12.97 -10.09
CA ALA A 182 13.81 14.43 -10.20
C ALA A 182 14.68 15.11 -9.12
N LEU A 183 14.54 14.70 -7.87
CA LEU A 183 15.36 15.22 -6.78
C LEU A 183 16.84 14.86 -6.93
N SER A 184 17.15 13.69 -7.46
CA SER A 184 18.54 13.28 -7.74
C SER A 184 19.17 14.08 -8.89
N HIS A 185 18.37 14.49 -9.86
CA HIS A 185 18.82 15.28 -11.01
C HIS A 185 19.01 16.77 -10.67
N TRP A 186 18.10 17.35 -9.88
CA TRP A 186 18.11 18.80 -9.62
C TRP A 186 18.89 19.21 -8.37
N LEU A 187 19.11 18.29 -7.44
CA LEU A 187 19.81 18.57 -6.19
C LEU A 187 21.23 18.01 -6.22
N SER A 188 22.19 18.77 -5.67
CA SER A 188 23.49 18.19 -5.35
C SER A 188 23.36 17.07 -4.31
N ASP A 189 24.33 16.17 -4.23
CA ASP A 189 24.34 15.10 -3.21
C ASP A 189 24.23 15.69 -1.79
N ALA A 190 24.93 16.79 -1.51
CA ALA A 190 24.82 17.45 -0.22
C ALA A 190 23.39 17.91 0.09
N GLN A 191 22.70 18.51 -0.86
CA GLN A 191 21.29 18.93 -0.70
C GLN A 191 20.34 17.74 -0.60
N PHE A 192 20.54 16.72 -1.46
CA PHE A 192 19.73 15.52 -1.44
C PHE A 192 19.78 14.81 -0.09
N PHE A 193 20.98 14.59 0.46
CA PHE A 193 21.14 13.95 1.77
C PHE A 193 20.80 14.85 2.95
N ALA A 194 20.91 16.20 2.81
CA ALA A 194 20.52 17.10 3.90
C ALA A 194 19.00 17.15 4.10
N TRP A 195 18.24 17.35 3.03
CA TRP A 195 16.79 17.56 3.10
C TRP A 195 15.99 16.92 1.95
N GLY A 196 16.56 16.79 0.74
CA GLY A 196 15.85 16.38 -0.46
C GLY A 196 15.11 15.05 -0.31
N TRP A 197 15.71 14.06 0.33
CA TRP A 197 15.10 12.75 0.57
C TRP A 197 13.82 12.80 1.42
N ARG A 198 13.59 13.89 2.16
CA ARG A 198 12.39 14.07 3.01
C ARG A 198 11.18 14.46 2.19
N VAL A 199 11.36 15.09 1.04
CA VAL A 199 10.29 15.63 0.18
C VAL A 199 9.29 14.54 -0.20
N PRO A 200 9.66 13.35 -0.68
CA PRO A 200 8.69 12.29 -1.00
C PRO A 200 7.80 11.91 0.19
N PHE A 201 8.37 11.82 1.39
CA PHE A 201 7.62 11.48 2.61
C PHE A 201 6.66 12.60 3.02
N LEU A 202 7.06 13.86 2.89
CA LEU A 202 6.20 15.01 3.19
C LEU A 202 5.09 15.19 2.15
N THR A 203 5.34 14.82 0.90
CA THR A 203 4.33 14.81 -0.16
C THR A 203 3.18 13.86 0.15
N SER A 204 3.43 12.80 0.92
CA SER A 204 2.39 11.88 1.40
C SER A 204 1.29 12.57 2.18
N ALA A 205 1.56 13.70 2.85
CA ALA A 205 0.52 14.47 3.54
C ALA A 205 -0.60 14.93 2.58
N VAL A 206 -0.20 15.37 1.37
CA VAL A 206 -1.16 15.77 0.31
C VAL A 206 -1.90 14.56 -0.24
N LEU A 207 -1.19 13.46 -0.46
CA LEU A 207 -1.77 12.22 -0.97
C LEU A 207 -2.75 11.58 0.03
N VAL A 208 -2.43 11.61 1.33
CA VAL A 208 -3.34 11.17 2.40
C VAL A 208 -4.59 12.03 2.43
N GLY A 209 -4.47 13.35 2.29
CA GLY A 209 -5.62 14.27 2.15
C GLY A 209 -6.51 13.91 0.96
N LEU A 210 -5.92 13.63 -0.20
CA LEU A 210 -6.62 13.17 -1.39
C LEU A 210 -7.29 11.82 -1.16
N GLY A 211 -6.58 10.84 -0.60
CA GLY A 211 -7.12 9.51 -0.28
C GLY A 211 -8.28 9.59 0.70
N LEU A 212 -8.19 10.44 1.71
CA LEU A 212 -9.26 10.69 2.68
C LEU A 212 -10.49 11.30 1.99
N TYR A 213 -10.31 12.31 1.14
CA TYR A 213 -11.40 12.91 0.36
C TYR A 213 -12.12 11.87 -0.50
N VAL A 214 -11.36 11.06 -1.23
CA VAL A 214 -11.91 9.99 -2.08
C VAL A 214 -12.70 8.98 -1.23
N ARG A 215 -12.18 8.52 -0.09
CA ARG A 215 -12.82 7.53 0.78
C ARG A 215 -14.07 8.06 1.47
N LEU A 216 -14.05 9.31 1.90
CA LEU A 216 -15.24 9.94 2.49
C LEU A 216 -16.38 10.11 1.48
N SER A 217 -16.05 10.20 0.18
CA SER A 217 -17.01 10.37 -0.90
C SER A 217 -17.67 9.06 -1.40
N ILE A 218 -17.21 7.89 -0.93
CA ILE A 218 -17.78 6.58 -1.30
C ILE A 218 -18.74 6.10 -0.21
N SER A 219 -19.86 5.51 -0.61
CA SER A 219 -20.80 4.81 0.28
C SER A 219 -20.37 3.35 0.50
N GLU A 220 -20.80 2.77 1.63
CA GLU A 220 -20.58 1.33 1.92
C GLU A 220 -21.12 0.42 0.83
N THR A 221 -20.51 -0.76 0.65
CA THR A 221 -20.90 -1.73 -0.38
C THR A 221 -22.28 -2.34 -0.06
N PRO A 222 -23.11 -2.65 -1.08
CA PRO A 222 -24.41 -3.28 -0.88
C PRO A 222 -24.30 -4.64 -0.19
N VAL A 223 -23.22 -5.37 -0.46
CA VAL A 223 -22.97 -6.68 0.14
C VAL A 223 -22.78 -6.55 1.65
N PHE A 224 -21.99 -5.57 2.08
CA PHE A 224 -21.79 -5.30 3.50
C PHE A 224 -23.07 -4.82 4.18
N GLN A 225 -23.84 -3.92 3.55
CA GLN A 225 -25.12 -3.44 4.10
C GLN A 225 -26.09 -4.60 4.31
N ARG A 226 -26.22 -5.52 3.33
CA ARG A 226 -27.06 -6.72 3.48
C ARG A 226 -26.60 -7.66 4.59
N ALA A 227 -25.28 -7.87 4.73
CA ALA A 227 -24.73 -8.70 5.81
C ALA A 227 -25.00 -8.08 7.20
N VAL A 228 -24.98 -6.75 7.30
CA VAL A 228 -25.37 -6.02 8.51
C VAL A 228 -26.86 -6.23 8.83
N GLU A 229 -27.73 -6.03 7.83
CA GLU A 229 -29.20 -6.16 7.97
C GLU A 229 -29.62 -7.59 8.36
N ARG A 230 -28.93 -8.61 7.82
CA ARG A 230 -29.24 -10.03 8.08
C ARG A 230 -28.61 -10.60 9.34
N HIS A 231 -27.84 -9.81 10.09
CA HIS A 231 -27.12 -10.27 11.28
C HIS A 231 -26.18 -11.48 11.00
N GLU A 232 -25.77 -11.70 9.74
CA GLU A 232 -24.88 -12.77 9.28
C GLU A 232 -23.40 -12.44 9.52
N ARG A 233 -23.09 -11.84 10.67
CA ARG A 233 -21.70 -11.49 11.02
C ARG A 233 -21.02 -12.66 11.72
N VAL A 234 -19.93 -13.16 11.12
CA VAL A 234 -19.06 -14.14 11.79
C VAL A 234 -18.32 -13.44 12.93
N GLN A 235 -18.43 -13.97 14.15
CA GLN A 235 -17.83 -13.35 15.34
C GLN A 235 -16.30 -13.25 15.25
N VAL A 236 -15.63 -14.26 14.68
CA VAL A 236 -14.17 -14.30 14.48
C VAL A 236 -13.84 -14.87 13.10
N PRO A 237 -13.91 -14.06 12.02
CA PRO A 237 -13.71 -14.55 10.63
C PRO A 237 -12.39 -15.25 10.43
N MET A 238 -11.31 -14.75 11.05
CA MET A 238 -9.96 -15.31 10.91
C MET A 238 -9.88 -16.76 11.44
N LEU A 239 -10.50 -17.05 12.56
CA LEU A 239 -10.51 -18.42 13.12
C LEU A 239 -11.25 -19.39 12.19
N ALA A 240 -12.36 -18.97 11.60
CA ALA A 240 -13.12 -19.77 10.63
C ALA A 240 -12.30 -20.10 9.38
N VAL A 241 -11.49 -19.15 8.88
CA VAL A 241 -10.60 -19.38 7.73
C VAL A 241 -9.53 -20.44 8.07
N PHE A 242 -8.89 -20.35 9.23
CA PHE A 242 -7.91 -21.35 9.65
C PHE A 242 -8.51 -22.74 9.82
N GLN A 243 -9.73 -22.83 10.36
CA GLN A 243 -10.41 -24.09 10.63
C GLN A 243 -10.95 -24.79 9.38
N HIS A 244 -11.51 -24.00 8.43
CA HIS A 244 -12.28 -24.56 7.31
C HIS A 244 -11.59 -24.40 5.94
N HIS A 245 -10.61 -23.49 5.81
CA HIS A 245 -9.98 -23.13 4.53
C HIS A 245 -8.44 -23.20 4.57
N GLY A 246 -7.84 -24.01 5.45
CA GLY A 246 -6.40 -24.07 5.66
C GLY A 246 -5.60 -24.37 4.38
N ALA A 247 -6.05 -25.30 3.55
CA ALA A 247 -5.38 -25.62 2.28
C ALA A 247 -5.38 -24.43 1.31
N ALA A 248 -6.51 -23.72 1.17
CA ALA A 248 -6.60 -22.52 0.34
C ALA A 248 -5.71 -21.39 0.87
N LEU A 249 -5.61 -21.26 2.20
CA LEU A 249 -4.72 -20.29 2.84
C LEU A 249 -3.25 -20.59 2.52
N VAL A 250 -2.81 -21.84 2.66
CA VAL A 250 -1.43 -22.25 2.35
C VAL A 250 -1.10 -22.05 0.89
N LEU A 251 -1.95 -22.52 -0.03
CA LEU A 251 -1.74 -22.35 -1.47
C LEU A 251 -1.71 -20.87 -1.87
N GLY A 252 -2.64 -20.07 -1.37
CA GLY A 252 -2.67 -18.63 -1.62
C GLY A 252 -1.42 -17.92 -1.09
N THR A 253 -0.93 -18.34 0.09
CA THR A 253 0.32 -17.81 0.67
C THR A 253 1.52 -18.15 -0.19
N LEU A 254 1.65 -19.38 -0.69
CA LEU A 254 2.76 -19.80 -1.54
C LEU A 254 2.75 -19.08 -2.88
N ILE A 255 1.58 -18.90 -3.51
CA ILE A 255 1.42 -18.11 -4.75
C ILE A 255 1.83 -16.65 -4.49
N GLY A 256 1.30 -16.06 -3.43
CA GLY A 256 1.62 -14.68 -3.04
C GLY A 256 3.11 -14.51 -2.76
N LEU A 257 3.72 -15.42 -2.03
CA LEU A 257 5.15 -15.39 -1.73
C LEU A 257 5.99 -15.39 -3.01
N SER A 258 5.68 -16.28 -3.97
CA SER A 258 6.38 -16.34 -5.25
C SER A 258 6.32 -14.99 -6.02
N VAL A 259 5.14 -14.39 -6.10
CA VAL A 259 4.94 -13.11 -6.78
C VAL A 259 5.72 -11.99 -6.08
N TYR A 260 5.60 -11.88 -4.75
CA TYR A 260 6.25 -10.81 -4.00
C TYR A 260 7.79 -10.96 -3.95
N VAL A 261 8.32 -12.17 -3.83
CA VAL A 261 9.77 -12.40 -3.88
C VAL A 261 10.34 -11.91 -5.21
N ASN A 262 9.75 -12.32 -6.34
CA ASN A 262 10.21 -11.85 -7.66
C ASN A 262 10.09 -10.33 -7.78
N PHE A 263 9.00 -9.75 -7.31
CA PHE A 263 8.79 -8.32 -7.36
C PHE A 263 9.86 -7.55 -6.57
N TYR A 264 10.16 -7.95 -5.33
CA TYR A 264 11.17 -7.26 -4.51
C TYR A 264 12.60 -7.52 -4.95
N LEU A 265 12.88 -8.68 -5.56
CA LEU A 265 14.17 -8.91 -6.21
C LEU A 265 14.39 -7.92 -7.35
N MET A 266 13.38 -7.67 -8.19
CA MET A 266 13.49 -6.77 -9.35
C MET A 266 13.44 -5.29 -8.97
N THR A 267 12.86 -4.92 -7.85
CA THR A 267 12.71 -3.52 -7.45
C THR A 267 13.73 -3.10 -6.39
N VAL A 268 13.72 -3.71 -5.23
CA VAL A 268 14.54 -3.29 -4.08
C VAL A 268 15.95 -3.85 -4.14
N PHE A 269 16.06 -5.17 -4.34
CA PHE A 269 17.38 -5.82 -4.40
C PHE A 269 18.17 -5.36 -5.62
N ALA A 270 17.56 -5.31 -6.81
CA ALA A 270 18.23 -4.86 -8.02
C ALA A 270 18.72 -3.42 -7.91
N LEU A 271 17.97 -2.51 -7.28
CA LEU A 271 18.41 -1.15 -7.01
C LEU A 271 19.65 -1.14 -6.10
N SER A 272 19.61 -1.90 -5.02
CA SER A 272 20.75 -2.01 -4.09
C SER A 272 21.98 -2.57 -4.79
N TRP A 273 21.83 -3.70 -5.46
CA TRP A 273 22.93 -4.38 -6.16
C TRP A 273 23.49 -3.57 -7.33
N GLY A 274 22.62 -2.93 -8.12
CA GLY A 274 22.99 -2.08 -9.23
C GLY A 274 23.83 -0.88 -8.80
N THR A 275 23.47 -0.24 -7.71
CA THR A 275 24.19 0.94 -7.19
C THR A 275 25.44 0.59 -6.39
N THR A 276 25.47 -0.55 -5.67
CA THR A 276 26.61 -0.90 -4.81
C THR A 276 27.63 -1.80 -5.48
N ALA A 277 27.21 -2.75 -6.33
CA ALA A 277 28.09 -3.76 -6.93
C ALA A 277 28.36 -3.54 -8.43
N LEU A 278 27.38 -3.03 -9.19
CA LEU A 278 27.54 -2.81 -10.64
C LEU A 278 28.00 -1.40 -11.01
N GLY A 279 28.08 -0.48 -10.05
CA GLY A 279 28.58 0.87 -10.25
C GLY A 279 27.63 1.81 -11.01
N PHE A 280 26.35 1.48 -11.15
CA PHE A 280 25.37 2.41 -11.70
C PHE A 280 25.18 3.59 -10.76
N THR A 281 25.03 4.79 -11.33
CA THR A 281 24.61 5.93 -10.52
C THR A 281 23.14 5.76 -10.08
N ARG A 282 22.78 6.40 -8.98
CA ARG A 282 21.39 6.45 -8.47
C ARG A 282 20.40 6.86 -9.58
N GLU A 283 20.74 7.90 -10.35
CA GLU A 283 19.93 8.42 -11.43
C GLU A 283 19.75 7.41 -12.56
N GLN A 284 20.83 6.78 -13.02
CA GLN A 284 20.78 5.77 -14.06
C GLN A 284 19.88 4.59 -13.68
N PHE A 285 20.01 4.09 -12.46
CA PHE A 285 19.23 2.92 -12.05
C PHE A 285 17.76 3.25 -11.85
N LEU A 286 17.44 4.40 -11.28
CA LEU A 286 16.05 4.87 -11.16
C LEU A 286 15.40 5.04 -12.54
N PHE A 287 16.12 5.56 -13.53
CA PHE A 287 15.62 5.67 -14.90
C PHE A 287 15.30 4.30 -15.51
N ILE A 288 16.19 3.31 -15.33
CA ILE A 288 15.98 1.92 -15.79
C ILE A 288 14.71 1.33 -15.13
N GLN A 289 14.53 1.54 -13.84
CA GLN A 289 13.34 1.06 -13.12
C GLN A 289 12.05 1.74 -13.62
N LEU A 290 12.08 3.05 -13.88
CA LEU A 290 10.94 3.75 -14.46
C LEU A 290 10.57 3.25 -15.85
N PHE A 291 11.56 2.91 -16.67
CA PHE A 291 11.32 2.28 -17.97
C PHE A 291 10.65 0.90 -17.81
N GLY A 292 11.14 0.08 -16.87
CA GLY A 292 10.56 -1.24 -16.59
C GLY A 292 9.11 -1.19 -16.11
N VAL A 293 8.72 -0.15 -15.37
CA VAL A 293 7.36 -0.04 -14.83
C VAL A 293 6.28 0.15 -15.91
N PHE A 294 6.63 0.68 -17.08
CA PHE A 294 5.69 0.77 -18.21
C PHE A 294 5.23 -0.60 -18.67
N PHE A 295 6.14 -1.56 -18.75
CA PHE A 295 5.79 -2.94 -19.09
C PHE A 295 4.91 -3.56 -18.00
N PHE A 296 5.26 -3.35 -16.74
CA PHE A 296 4.42 -3.80 -15.63
C PHE A 296 3.00 -3.23 -15.73
N ALA A 297 2.85 -1.92 -15.96
CA ALA A 297 1.56 -1.26 -16.12
C ALA A 297 0.76 -1.78 -17.34
N ALA A 298 1.44 -2.11 -18.44
CA ALA A 298 0.80 -2.63 -19.66
C ALA A 298 0.34 -4.08 -19.51
N PHE A 299 1.09 -4.92 -18.80
CA PHE A 299 0.74 -6.33 -18.61
C PHE A 299 -0.42 -6.55 -17.63
N VAL A 300 -0.67 -5.64 -16.67
CA VAL A 300 -1.81 -5.74 -15.75
C VAL A 300 -3.15 -5.76 -16.49
N PRO A 301 -3.51 -4.80 -17.38
CA PRO A 301 -4.73 -4.87 -18.16
C PRO A 301 -4.78 -6.08 -19.10
N TRP A 302 -3.66 -6.43 -19.73
CA TRP A 302 -3.60 -7.56 -20.63
C TRP A 302 -3.91 -8.88 -19.94
N SER A 303 -3.48 -9.06 -18.70
CA SER A 303 -3.78 -10.25 -17.91
C SER A 303 -5.25 -10.34 -17.44
N ALA A 304 -6.03 -9.26 -17.57
CA ALA A 304 -7.42 -9.17 -17.13
C ALA A 304 -8.43 -9.39 -18.27
N ILE A 305 -7.95 -9.55 -19.50
CA ILE A 305 -8.76 -9.86 -20.70
C ILE A 305 -8.79 -11.35 -20.93
#